data_3e58a2ebecb08d9f11e93a7a10d114e6
#
_entry.id   3e58a2ebecb08d9f11e93a7a10d114e6
#
_cell.length_a   1.000
_cell.length_b   1.000
_cell.length_c   1.000
_cell.angle_alpha   90.00
_cell.angle_beta   90.00
_cell.angle_gamma   90.00
#
_symmetry.space_group_name_H-M   'P 1'
#
loop_
_entity.id
_entity.type
_entity.pdbx_description
1 polymer ?
#
loop_
_entity_poly.entity_id
_entity_poly.type
_entity_poly.pdbx_seq_one_letter_code
_entity_poly.pdbx_strand_id
1 'polypeptide(L)'
;MAFTSTAALLASDTDEHEDIYLFDRRSGALSHLVAGANHHVNNPILSSDGRFVAFQTIASNLFDEPGYDYDVAVLDRTNGTIDLVSRAASGSTPANDSSYLYGMSGDGRTVAFASTASDLVSVAAPPDTSVRHAYVRNRTSGVNRPLDRIGLGWSDANIYDIDLSADGSRVAFSSSDADLDPGNVDGS
;
A
#
# COMPACT_ATOMS: atom_id res chain seq x y z
N MET A 1 -3.16 16.67 -8.51
CA MET A 1 -4.15 15.58 -8.42
C MET A 1 -3.56 14.37 -9.12
N ALA A 2 -3.52 13.21 -8.46
CA ALA A 2 -3.14 11.95 -9.11
C ALA A 2 -4.41 11.12 -9.40
N PHE A 3 -4.40 10.35 -10.47
CA PHE A 3 -5.52 9.52 -10.89
C PHE A 3 -5.02 8.38 -11.79
N THR A 4 -5.83 7.35 -11.98
CA THR A 4 -5.56 6.23 -12.90
C THR A 4 -6.36 6.35 -14.19
N SER A 5 -5.80 5.80 -15.26
CA SER A 5 -6.46 5.67 -16.56
C SER A 5 -5.91 4.46 -17.32
N THR A 6 -6.77 3.77 -18.05
CA THR A 6 -6.39 2.77 -19.07
C THR A 6 -6.20 3.41 -20.45
N ALA A 7 -6.55 4.68 -20.60
CA ALA A 7 -6.35 5.40 -21.84
C ALA A 7 -4.97 6.06 -21.87
N ALA A 8 -4.24 5.86 -22.96
CA ALA A 8 -2.96 6.53 -23.19
C ALA A 8 -3.15 8.05 -23.35
N LEU A 9 -3.02 8.78 -22.23
CA LEU A 9 -3.18 10.23 -22.18
C LEU A 9 -1.92 10.99 -22.63
N LEU A 10 -0.78 10.32 -22.64
CA LEU A 10 0.53 10.83 -23.07
C LEU A 10 1.24 9.78 -23.94
N ALA A 11 2.09 10.23 -24.86
CA ALA A 11 2.85 9.36 -25.74
C ALA A 11 3.87 8.43 -25.01
N SER A 12 4.11 8.65 -23.72
CA SER A 12 4.92 7.76 -22.86
C SER A 12 4.17 6.53 -22.38
N ASP A 13 2.84 6.52 -22.51
CA ASP A 13 1.99 5.37 -22.24
C ASP A 13 1.77 4.65 -23.58
N THR A 14 2.23 3.40 -23.65
CA THR A 14 2.32 2.62 -24.89
C THR A 14 1.62 1.28 -24.80
N ASP A 15 0.88 1.04 -23.72
CA ASP A 15 0.16 -0.22 -23.50
C ASP A 15 -1.32 0.04 -23.11
N GLU A 16 -2.04 -1.00 -22.74
CA GLU A 16 -3.47 -0.94 -22.36
C GLU A 16 -3.67 -1.17 -20.86
N HIS A 17 -2.61 -1.10 -20.06
CA HIS A 17 -2.71 -1.26 -18.62
C HIS A 17 -3.24 0.02 -17.94
N GLU A 18 -3.63 -0.10 -16.69
CA GLU A 18 -3.88 1.09 -15.86
C GLU A 18 -2.57 1.75 -15.49
N ASP A 19 -2.47 3.03 -15.77
CA ASP A 19 -1.34 3.88 -15.42
C ASP A 19 -1.73 5.04 -14.54
N ILE A 20 -0.76 5.55 -13.78
CA ILE A 20 -0.94 6.71 -12.92
C ILE A 20 -0.50 7.98 -13.63
N TYR A 21 -1.41 8.95 -13.65
CA TYR A 21 -1.17 10.30 -14.12
C TYR A 21 -1.23 11.30 -12.99
N LEU A 22 -0.38 12.31 -13.08
CA LEU A 22 -0.40 13.48 -12.21
C LEU A 22 -0.75 14.73 -13.01
N PHE A 23 -1.82 15.40 -12.61
CA PHE A 23 -2.20 16.70 -13.13
C PHE A 23 -1.79 17.81 -12.16
N ASP A 24 -0.92 18.69 -12.60
CA ASP A 24 -0.55 19.89 -11.85
C ASP A 24 -1.55 21.01 -12.14
N ARG A 25 -2.32 21.38 -11.14
CA ARG A 25 -3.38 22.39 -11.25
C ARG A 25 -2.87 23.81 -11.45
N ARG A 26 -1.60 24.09 -11.15
CA ARG A 26 -1.00 25.43 -11.32
C ARG A 26 -0.51 25.65 -12.73
N SER A 27 0.21 24.68 -13.27
CA SER A 27 0.78 24.75 -14.62
C SER A 27 -0.14 24.21 -15.71
N GLY A 28 -1.14 23.39 -15.35
CA GLY A 28 -1.95 22.62 -16.29
C GLY A 28 -1.22 21.42 -16.87
N ALA A 29 -0.02 21.11 -16.40
CA ALA A 29 0.77 20.01 -16.93
C ALA A 29 0.25 18.65 -16.48
N LEU A 30 0.26 17.69 -17.40
CA LEU A 30 0.03 16.27 -17.15
C LEU A 30 1.36 15.53 -17.20
N SER A 31 1.57 14.59 -16.27
CA SER A 31 2.75 13.73 -16.22
C SER A 31 2.30 12.29 -16.06
N HIS A 32 2.94 11.37 -16.79
CA HIS A 32 2.82 9.93 -16.61
C HIS A 32 3.80 9.51 -15.52
N LEU A 33 3.31 8.90 -14.44
CA LEU A 33 4.11 8.41 -13.33
C LEU A 33 4.38 6.91 -13.50
N VAL A 34 5.53 6.43 -13.02
CA VAL A 34 5.94 5.01 -13.09
C VAL A 34 5.93 4.47 -14.54
N ALA A 35 6.25 5.34 -15.50
CA ALA A 35 6.34 4.95 -16.90
C ALA A 35 7.31 3.78 -17.12
N GLY A 36 6.89 2.79 -17.91
CA GLY A 36 7.67 1.57 -18.19
C GLY A 36 7.40 0.41 -17.21
N ALA A 37 6.43 0.55 -16.30
CA ALA A 37 5.86 -0.62 -15.63
C ALA A 37 5.26 -1.57 -16.70
N ASN A 38 5.46 -2.88 -16.54
CA ASN A 38 4.99 -3.86 -17.51
C ASN A 38 3.57 -4.37 -17.24
N HIS A 39 2.88 -3.79 -16.27
CA HIS A 39 1.50 -4.12 -15.89
C HIS A 39 0.87 -2.98 -15.07
N HIS A 40 -0.38 -3.17 -14.61
CA HIS A 40 -1.17 -2.17 -13.89
C HIS A 40 -0.42 -1.48 -12.76
N VAL A 41 -0.52 -0.16 -12.73
CA VAL A 41 -0.11 0.72 -11.63
C VAL A 41 -1.32 1.59 -11.28
N ASN A 42 -1.88 1.44 -10.09
CA ASN A 42 -3.15 2.07 -9.74
C ASN A 42 -3.24 2.54 -8.29
N ASN A 43 -4.42 3.06 -7.90
CA ASN A 43 -4.74 3.54 -6.55
C ASN A 43 -3.74 4.58 -6.00
N PRO A 44 -3.47 5.71 -6.70
CA PRO A 44 -2.47 6.67 -6.26
C PRO A 44 -2.93 7.51 -5.07
N ILE A 45 -2.07 7.63 -4.05
CA ILE A 45 -2.25 8.53 -2.91
C ILE A 45 -1.06 9.50 -2.84
N LEU A 46 -1.34 10.81 -2.86
CA LEU A 46 -0.31 11.86 -2.80
C LEU A 46 -0.01 12.27 -1.35
N SER A 47 1.27 12.52 -1.06
CA SER A 47 1.66 13.30 0.12
C SER A 47 1.17 14.75 0.03
N SER A 48 1.07 15.44 1.17
CA SER A 48 0.52 16.81 1.23
C SER A 48 1.29 17.81 0.39
N ASP A 49 2.59 17.62 0.22
CA ASP A 49 3.47 18.45 -0.62
C ASP A 49 3.52 17.97 -2.09
N GLY A 50 2.90 16.81 -2.39
CA GLY A 50 2.90 16.19 -3.71
C GLY A 50 4.24 15.57 -4.11
N ARG A 51 5.20 15.43 -3.19
CA ARG A 51 6.50 14.79 -3.46
C ARG A 51 6.37 13.28 -3.60
N PHE A 52 5.67 12.65 -2.67
CA PHE A 52 5.52 11.20 -2.63
C PHE A 52 4.18 10.78 -3.23
N VAL A 53 4.19 9.67 -3.95
CA VAL A 53 3.00 9.01 -4.48
C VAL A 53 3.04 7.55 -4.07
N ALA A 54 2.15 7.16 -3.16
CA ALA A 54 1.91 5.74 -2.88
C ALA A 54 1.01 5.16 -3.96
N PHE A 55 1.21 3.89 -4.30
CA PHE A 55 0.43 3.20 -5.33
C PHE A 55 0.44 1.68 -5.13
N GLN A 56 -0.47 1.01 -5.84
CA GLN A 56 -0.49 -0.44 -5.99
C GLN A 56 -0.02 -0.84 -7.38
N THR A 57 0.57 -2.03 -7.48
CA THR A 57 1.02 -2.56 -8.76
C THR A 57 1.09 -4.08 -8.77
N ILE A 58 0.92 -4.67 -9.94
CA ILE A 58 1.27 -6.06 -10.25
C ILE A 58 2.37 -6.13 -11.33
N ALA A 59 3.13 -5.04 -11.50
CA ALA A 59 4.20 -4.95 -12.48
C ALA A 59 5.45 -5.66 -11.97
N SER A 60 5.75 -6.81 -12.54
CA SER A 60 6.86 -7.68 -12.14
C SER A 60 8.25 -7.05 -12.35
N ASN A 61 8.37 -6.08 -13.26
CA ASN A 61 9.66 -5.46 -13.55
C ASN A 61 10.07 -4.34 -12.57
N LEU A 62 9.20 -3.96 -11.64
CA LEU A 62 9.53 -2.94 -10.64
C LEU A 62 10.31 -3.53 -9.46
N PHE A 63 10.04 -4.80 -9.10
CA PHE A 63 10.62 -5.44 -7.91
C PHE A 63 11.20 -6.81 -8.16
N ASP A 64 11.38 -7.19 -9.45
CA ASP A 64 11.90 -8.49 -9.87
C ASP A 64 11.09 -9.68 -9.31
N GLU A 65 9.76 -9.53 -9.34
CA GLU A 65 8.84 -10.54 -8.86
C GLU A 65 8.06 -11.20 -10.01
N PRO A 66 8.11 -12.55 -10.13
CA PRO A 66 7.44 -13.24 -11.25
C PRO A 66 5.93 -13.49 -11.05
N GLY A 67 5.32 -12.89 -10.03
CA GLY A 67 3.89 -13.09 -9.68
C GLY A 67 2.97 -12.05 -10.30
N TYR A 68 1.67 -12.20 -9.98
CA TYR A 68 0.61 -11.23 -10.22
C TYR A 68 0.00 -10.74 -8.89
N ASP A 69 0.77 -10.83 -7.82
CA ASP A 69 0.34 -10.33 -6.53
C ASP A 69 0.44 -8.81 -6.51
N TYR A 70 -0.51 -8.18 -5.81
CA TYR A 70 -0.47 -6.75 -5.63
C TYR A 70 0.61 -6.36 -4.63
N ASP A 71 1.47 -5.45 -5.03
CA ASP A 71 2.42 -4.78 -4.17
C ASP A 71 2.01 -3.34 -3.86
N VAL A 72 2.44 -2.86 -2.71
CA VAL A 72 2.34 -1.45 -2.32
C VAL A 72 3.71 -0.81 -2.38
N ALA A 73 3.80 0.30 -3.07
CA ALA A 73 5.05 1.04 -3.25
C ALA A 73 4.84 2.56 -3.13
N VAL A 74 5.95 3.29 -2.98
CA VAL A 74 5.97 4.75 -2.96
C VAL A 74 7.03 5.28 -3.91
N LEU A 75 6.61 6.10 -4.86
CA LEU A 75 7.49 6.89 -5.73
C LEU A 75 7.90 8.19 -5.02
N ASP A 76 9.20 8.48 -4.91
CA ASP A 76 9.71 9.83 -4.65
C ASP A 76 9.91 10.57 -5.98
N ARG A 77 9.06 11.53 -6.25
CA ARG A 77 9.07 12.30 -7.51
C ARG A 77 10.29 13.22 -7.67
N THR A 78 11.03 13.48 -6.60
CA THR A 78 12.22 14.38 -6.67
C THR A 78 13.43 13.68 -7.29
N ASN A 79 13.53 12.38 -7.15
CA ASN A 79 14.66 11.59 -7.66
C ASN A 79 14.26 10.37 -8.49
N GLY A 80 12.95 10.10 -8.60
CA GLY A 80 12.40 8.97 -9.37
C GLY A 80 12.56 7.61 -8.70
N THR A 81 12.97 7.55 -7.42
CA THR A 81 13.11 6.26 -6.73
C THR A 81 11.78 5.69 -6.31
N ILE A 82 11.63 4.38 -6.47
CA ILE A 82 10.46 3.62 -6.01
C ILE A 82 10.89 2.75 -4.82
N ASP A 83 10.19 2.89 -3.71
CA ASP A 83 10.41 2.16 -2.46
C ASP A 83 9.27 1.16 -2.27
N LEU A 84 9.60 -0.13 -2.20
CA LEU A 84 8.65 -1.20 -1.92
C LEU A 84 8.19 -1.12 -0.46
N VAL A 85 6.90 -0.96 -0.23
CA VAL A 85 6.27 -0.88 1.10
C VAL A 85 5.89 -2.27 1.61
N SER A 86 5.26 -3.09 0.79
CA SER A 86 4.83 -4.47 1.09
C SER A 86 6.00 -5.45 1.09
N ARG A 87 7.07 -5.11 1.78
CA ARG A 87 8.32 -5.85 1.80
C ARG A 87 8.28 -6.95 2.85
N ALA A 88 8.75 -8.15 2.48
CA ALA A 88 8.99 -9.23 3.44
C ALA A 88 9.91 -8.78 4.58
N ALA A 89 9.68 -9.29 5.78
CA ALA A 89 10.50 -8.96 6.96
C ALA A 89 11.96 -9.40 6.84
N SER A 90 12.24 -10.38 5.99
CA SER A 90 13.57 -10.92 5.77
C SER A 90 14.49 -10.03 4.93
N GLY A 91 13.94 -8.99 4.22
CA GLY A 91 14.81 -8.20 3.36
C GLY A 91 14.14 -7.22 2.42
N SER A 92 14.59 -7.25 1.15
CA SER A 92 14.22 -6.29 0.11
C SER A 92 13.24 -6.83 -0.92
N THR A 93 12.84 -8.10 -0.80
CA THR A 93 11.89 -8.74 -1.71
C THR A 93 10.44 -8.38 -1.34
N PRO A 94 9.51 -8.43 -2.29
CA PRO A 94 8.09 -8.38 -2.01
C PRO A 94 7.66 -9.44 -0.99
N ALA A 95 6.53 -9.20 -0.34
CA ALA A 95 5.90 -10.19 0.53
C ALA A 95 5.32 -11.34 -0.30
N ASN A 96 5.10 -12.49 0.32
CA ASN A 96 4.73 -13.74 -0.36
C ASN A 96 3.25 -13.82 -0.80
N ASP A 97 2.49 -12.73 -0.73
CA ASP A 97 1.10 -12.65 -1.18
C ASP A 97 0.67 -11.16 -1.28
N SER A 98 -0.50 -10.92 -1.85
CA SER A 98 -1.02 -9.61 -2.20
C SER A 98 -1.15 -8.63 -1.04
N SER A 99 -0.80 -7.39 -1.31
CA SER A 99 -0.92 -6.24 -0.41
C SER A 99 -1.71 -5.11 -1.07
N TYR A 100 -2.59 -4.45 -0.32
CA TYR A 100 -3.54 -3.45 -0.82
C TYR A 100 -3.35 -2.13 -0.09
N LEU A 101 -3.15 -1.05 -0.85
CA LEU A 101 -2.92 0.30 -0.32
C LEU A 101 -4.23 0.91 0.20
N TYR A 102 -4.18 1.50 1.40
CA TYR A 102 -5.31 2.23 1.99
C TYR A 102 -4.97 3.69 2.31
N GLY A 103 -3.78 4.00 2.79
CA GLY A 103 -3.45 5.36 3.19
C GLY A 103 -1.96 5.67 3.21
N MET A 104 -1.64 6.96 3.13
CA MET A 104 -0.29 7.49 3.34
C MET A 104 -0.36 8.78 4.14
N SER A 105 0.54 8.95 5.12
CA SER A 105 0.64 10.22 5.87
C SER A 105 1.03 11.39 4.97
N GLY A 106 0.66 12.59 5.37
CA GLY A 106 0.90 13.80 4.60
C GLY A 106 2.39 14.07 4.30
N ASP A 107 3.30 13.58 5.13
CA ASP A 107 4.75 13.65 4.91
C ASP A 107 5.33 12.47 4.12
N GLY A 108 4.50 11.51 3.72
CA GLY A 108 4.87 10.32 2.96
C GLY A 108 5.69 9.28 3.74
N ARG A 109 5.81 9.40 5.07
CA ARG A 109 6.66 8.51 5.89
C ARG A 109 5.95 7.26 6.37
N THR A 110 4.64 7.35 6.59
CA THR A 110 3.83 6.24 7.07
C THR A 110 2.85 5.82 6.00
N VAL A 111 2.79 4.52 5.72
CA VAL A 111 1.86 3.93 4.76
C VAL A 111 1.04 2.86 5.45
N ALA A 112 -0.27 2.91 5.28
CA ALA A 112 -1.22 1.92 5.77
C ALA A 112 -1.68 1.02 4.63
N PHE A 113 -1.69 -0.28 4.85
CA PHE A 113 -2.07 -1.27 3.86
C PHE A 113 -2.63 -2.53 4.54
N ALA A 114 -3.39 -3.32 3.80
CA ALA A 114 -3.82 -4.65 4.22
C ALA A 114 -3.16 -5.70 3.34
N SER A 115 -2.92 -6.90 3.90
CA SER A 115 -2.26 -7.98 3.17
C SER A 115 -2.69 -9.35 3.65
N THR A 116 -2.68 -10.32 2.74
CA THR A 116 -2.79 -11.76 3.00
C THR A 116 -1.43 -12.42 3.19
N ALA A 117 -0.33 -11.70 3.00
CA ALA A 117 1.02 -12.23 3.13
C ALA A 117 1.37 -12.64 4.57
N SER A 118 2.09 -13.73 4.71
CA SER A 118 2.48 -14.31 6.00
C SER A 118 3.86 -13.89 6.49
N ASP A 119 4.66 -13.21 5.65
CA ASP A 119 6.08 -12.91 5.90
C ASP A 119 6.42 -11.43 6.09
N LEU A 120 5.41 -10.56 6.19
CA LEU A 120 5.57 -9.10 6.37
C LEU A 120 6.22 -8.70 7.69
N VAL A 121 6.18 -9.56 8.71
CA VAL A 121 6.73 -9.31 10.05
C VAL A 121 7.52 -10.51 10.57
N SER A 122 8.54 -10.25 11.39
CA SER A 122 9.40 -11.31 11.97
C SER A 122 8.77 -12.02 13.18
N VAL A 123 7.61 -11.59 13.64
CA VAL A 123 6.81 -12.26 14.68
C VAL A 123 6.07 -13.45 14.07
N ALA A 124 5.44 -14.27 14.91
CA ALA A 124 4.65 -15.40 14.41
C ALA A 124 3.72 -14.95 13.27
N ALA A 125 3.81 -15.66 12.15
CA ALA A 125 3.02 -15.38 10.95
C ALA A 125 1.51 -15.47 11.25
N PRO A 126 0.65 -14.76 10.49
CA PRO A 126 -0.78 -14.98 10.54
C PRO A 126 -1.10 -16.46 10.26
N PRO A 127 -1.97 -17.07 11.03
CA PRO A 127 -2.30 -18.50 10.85
C PRO A 127 -3.19 -18.76 9.64
N ASP A 128 -3.94 -17.74 9.21
CA ASP A 128 -4.87 -17.78 8.07
C ASP A 128 -4.50 -16.72 7.04
N THR A 129 -3.98 -17.17 5.91
CA THR A 129 -3.61 -16.30 4.78
C THR A 129 -4.81 -15.99 3.86
N SER A 130 -6.01 -16.51 4.14
CA SER A 130 -7.24 -16.09 3.46
C SER A 130 -7.82 -14.79 4.03
N VAL A 131 -7.32 -14.37 5.20
CA VAL A 131 -7.74 -13.16 5.91
C VAL A 131 -6.75 -12.02 5.62
N ARG A 132 -7.29 -10.83 5.32
CA ARG A 132 -6.49 -9.62 5.18
C ARG A 132 -6.21 -9.02 6.54
N HIS A 133 -4.94 -8.91 6.87
CA HIS A 133 -4.45 -8.27 8.08
C HIS A 133 -4.02 -6.83 7.80
N ALA A 134 -4.22 -5.93 8.78
CA ALA A 134 -3.86 -4.51 8.68
C ALA A 134 -2.42 -4.27 9.13
N TYR A 135 -1.70 -3.45 8.35
CA TYR A 135 -0.33 -3.07 8.63
C TYR A 135 -0.11 -1.57 8.45
N VAL A 136 0.82 -1.04 9.21
CA VAL A 136 1.49 0.23 8.89
C VAL A 136 2.98 0.01 8.71
N ARG A 137 3.54 0.66 7.70
CA ARG A 137 4.98 0.74 7.49
C ARG A 137 5.47 2.14 7.78
N ASN A 138 6.45 2.25 8.67
CA ASN A 138 7.25 3.46 8.76
C ASN A 138 8.43 3.34 7.78
N ARG A 139 8.43 4.13 6.72
CA ARG A 139 9.43 4.08 5.64
C ARG A 139 10.82 4.49 6.10
N THR A 140 10.93 5.34 7.14
CA THR A 140 12.22 5.77 7.68
C THR A 140 12.90 4.65 8.46
N SER A 141 12.17 3.93 9.30
CA SER A 141 12.72 2.80 10.09
C SER A 141 12.71 1.49 9.31
N GLY A 142 11.94 1.40 8.23
CA GLY A 142 11.77 0.19 7.44
C GLY A 142 10.96 -0.92 8.13
N VAL A 143 10.21 -0.59 9.18
CA VAL A 143 9.49 -1.57 10.01
C VAL A 143 8.02 -1.62 9.64
N ASN A 144 7.51 -2.83 9.38
CA ASN A 144 6.09 -3.14 9.32
C ASN A 144 5.55 -3.43 10.72
N ARG A 145 4.41 -2.83 11.06
CA ARG A 145 3.68 -3.09 12.30
C ARG A 145 2.29 -3.62 11.98
N PRO A 146 1.91 -4.80 12.46
CA PRO A 146 0.53 -5.25 12.39
C PRO A 146 -0.34 -4.43 13.34
N LEU A 147 -1.58 -4.14 12.94
CA LEU A 147 -2.54 -3.34 13.69
C LEU A 147 -3.61 -4.20 14.37
N ASP A 148 -3.91 -5.35 13.79
CA ASP A 148 -4.97 -6.26 14.18
C ASP A 148 -4.47 -7.47 14.99
N ARG A 149 -3.37 -7.29 15.74
CA ARG A 149 -2.90 -8.27 16.71
C ARG A 149 -3.44 -7.97 18.11
N ILE A 150 -4.06 -8.99 18.71
CA ILE A 150 -4.58 -8.97 20.08
C ILE A 150 -3.64 -9.80 20.96
N GLY A 151 -2.87 -9.15 21.83
CA GLY A 151 -1.88 -9.84 22.65
C GLY A 151 -0.85 -10.58 21.79
N LEU A 152 -0.89 -11.92 21.81
CA LEU A 152 -0.02 -12.78 20.99
C LEU A 152 -0.74 -13.38 19.77
N GLY A 153 -2.06 -13.16 19.64
CA GLY A 153 -2.88 -13.66 18.55
C GLY A 153 -3.01 -12.68 17.38
N TRP A 154 -3.53 -13.19 16.27
CA TRP A 154 -3.96 -12.40 15.12
C TRP A 154 -5.48 -12.37 15.10
N SER A 155 -6.07 -11.32 14.52
CA SER A 155 -7.48 -11.29 14.16
C SER A 155 -7.80 -12.45 13.22
N ASP A 156 -8.96 -13.08 13.39
CA ASP A 156 -9.47 -14.13 12.51
C ASP A 156 -10.49 -13.60 11.48
N ALA A 157 -10.66 -12.28 11.42
CA ALA A 157 -11.58 -11.61 10.52
C ALA A 157 -10.90 -10.58 9.63
N ASN A 158 -11.43 -10.40 8.42
CA ASN A 158 -10.91 -9.45 7.46
C ASN A 158 -10.98 -8.01 7.97
N ILE A 159 -9.96 -7.24 7.62
CA ILE A 159 -9.99 -5.79 7.67
C ILE A 159 -10.65 -5.26 6.39
N TYR A 160 -11.63 -4.36 6.53
CA TYR A 160 -12.41 -3.85 5.40
C TYR A 160 -11.96 -2.47 4.96
N ASP A 161 -11.52 -1.64 5.90
CA ASP A 161 -11.11 -0.27 5.61
C ASP A 161 -10.03 0.17 6.60
N ILE A 162 -9.12 1.01 6.14
CA ILE A 162 -8.05 1.59 6.97
C ILE A 162 -7.90 3.06 6.58
N ASP A 163 -7.97 3.95 7.56
CA ASP A 163 -7.69 5.37 7.38
C ASP A 163 -6.53 5.81 8.26
N LEU A 164 -5.73 6.75 7.75
CA LEU A 164 -4.52 7.23 8.40
C LEU A 164 -4.58 8.74 8.59
N SER A 165 -4.34 9.22 9.81
CA SER A 165 -4.24 10.66 10.06
C SER A 165 -3.10 11.29 9.24
N ALA A 166 -3.27 12.55 8.86
CA ALA A 166 -2.31 13.28 8.01
C ALA A 166 -0.89 13.32 8.61
N ASP A 167 -0.76 13.33 9.92
CA ASP A 167 0.53 13.26 10.63
C ASP A 167 1.09 11.83 10.80
N GLY A 168 0.32 10.82 10.37
CA GLY A 168 0.68 9.40 10.47
C GLY A 168 0.67 8.82 11.88
N SER A 169 0.17 9.58 12.89
CA SER A 169 0.22 9.17 14.29
C SER A 169 -0.94 8.27 14.71
N ARG A 170 -2.05 8.28 13.94
CA ARG A 170 -3.28 7.54 14.25
C ARG A 170 -3.76 6.77 13.04
N VAL A 171 -4.29 5.59 13.32
CA VAL A 171 -4.92 4.72 12.33
C VAL A 171 -6.30 4.34 12.85
N ALA A 172 -7.30 4.44 11.99
CA ALA A 172 -8.61 3.85 12.21
C ALA A 172 -8.79 2.71 11.20
N PHE A 173 -9.41 1.64 11.60
CA PHE A 173 -9.75 0.54 10.70
C PHE A 173 -11.05 -0.12 11.14
N SER A 174 -11.72 -0.80 10.22
CA SER A 174 -12.93 -1.58 10.48
C SER A 174 -12.65 -3.08 10.34
N SER A 175 -13.21 -3.86 11.25
CA SER A 175 -13.13 -5.32 11.27
C SER A 175 -14.44 -5.91 11.80
N SER A 176 -14.75 -7.13 11.40
CA SER A 176 -15.82 -7.92 12.00
C SER A 176 -15.36 -8.80 13.17
N ASP A 177 -14.09 -8.71 13.56
CA ASP A 177 -13.54 -9.46 14.67
C ASP A 177 -14.03 -8.88 16.01
N ALA A 178 -14.78 -9.66 16.76
CA ALA A 178 -15.32 -9.29 18.07
C ALA A 178 -14.21 -9.18 19.15
N ASP A 179 -13.08 -9.85 18.96
CA ASP A 179 -12.00 -9.89 19.94
C ASP A 179 -11.12 -8.64 19.91
N LEU A 180 -11.20 -7.82 18.85
CA LEU A 180 -10.49 -6.53 18.76
C LEU A 180 -11.01 -5.50 19.76
N ASP A 181 -12.27 -5.60 20.16
CA ASP A 181 -12.87 -4.81 21.24
C ASP A 181 -13.48 -5.73 22.28
N PRO A 182 -12.78 -6.08 23.37
CA PRO A 182 -13.30 -6.95 24.43
C PRO A 182 -14.49 -6.35 25.18
N GLY A 183 -14.84 -5.07 24.92
CA GLY A 183 -16.05 -4.43 25.40
C GLY A 183 -17.25 -4.59 24.46
N ASN A 184 -17.04 -5.04 23.22
CA ASN A 184 -18.10 -5.29 22.27
C ASN A 184 -18.75 -6.63 22.55
N VAL A 185 -19.94 -6.59 23.14
CA VAL A 185 -20.76 -7.78 23.46
C VAL A 185 -21.86 -8.02 22.43
N ASP A 186 -21.85 -7.30 21.33
CA ASP A 186 -22.99 -7.23 20.42
C ASP A 186 -23.07 -8.41 19.44
N GLY A 187 -22.04 -9.22 19.31
CA GLY A 187 -22.07 -10.50 18.57
C GLY A 187 -22.73 -10.46 17.19
N SER A 188 -22.69 -9.27 16.54
CA SER A 188 -23.40 -9.00 15.28
C SER A 188 -22.44 -8.67 14.15
#